data_a7a44b4b827c17ea5822d6a7afe0c4ef
#
_entry.id   a7a44b4b827c17ea5822d6a7afe0c4ef
#
_cell.length_a   1.000
_cell.length_b   1.000
_cell.length_c   1.000
_cell.angle_alpha   90.00
_cell.angle_beta   90.00
_cell.angle_gamma   90.00
#
_symmetry.space_group_name_H-M   'P 1'
#
loop_
_entity.id
_entity.type
_entity.pdbx_description
1 polymer ?
#
loop_
_entity_poly.entity_id
_entity_poly.type
_entity_poly.pdbx_seq_one_letter_code
_entity_poly.pdbx_strand_id
1 'polypeptide(L)'
;MPNNHPWAARKNIDPKELSDEKVLLLNSGHCFSLQVVESCPDLSKKGEVLQGNSLETIRNMVASNLGITVLPKSATSDRYQNHLIKVIPFIKPIPSRTIAIAYRKSFVRMNAIEIIAEAVRLIKTDTIEML
;
A
#
# COMPACT_ATOMS: atom_id res chain seq x y z
N MET A 1 -6.15 -0.82 9.55
CA MET A 1 -7.35 -1.33 10.24
C MET A 1 -7.86 -0.32 11.25
N PRO A 2 -9.12 -0.39 11.69
CA PRO A 2 -9.62 0.40 12.83
C PRO A 2 -8.81 0.10 14.10
N ASN A 3 -8.68 1.08 15.00
CA ASN A 3 -7.92 0.91 16.24
C ASN A 3 -8.57 -0.07 17.24
N ASN A 4 -9.87 -0.33 17.10
CA ASN A 4 -10.64 -1.29 17.90
C ASN A 4 -10.72 -2.70 17.26
N HIS A 5 -10.04 -2.94 16.13
CA HIS A 5 -10.02 -4.23 15.48
C HIS A 5 -9.34 -5.30 16.36
N PRO A 6 -9.80 -6.58 16.36
CA PRO A 6 -9.17 -7.65 17.16
C PRO A 6 -7.66 -7.80 16.92
N TRP A 7 -7.19 -7.48 15.72
CA TRP A 7 -5.77 -7.53 15.37
C TRP A 7 -4.97 -6.30 15.81
N ALA A 8 -5.59 -5.25 16.35
CA ALA A 8 -4.90 -4.01 16.68
C ALA A 8 -3.81 -4.17 17.77
N ALA A 9 -3.88 -5.24 18.57
CA ALA A 9 -2.86 -5.59 19.55
C ALA A 9 -1.70 -6.42 18.99
N ARG A 10 -1.80 -6.91 17.75
CA ARG A 10 -0.76 -7.73 17.14
C ARG A 10 0.44 -6.88 16.71
N LYS A 11 1.62 -7.51 16.68
CA LYS A 11 2.85 -6.88 16.15
C LYS A 11 2.98 -7.00 14.63
N ASN A 12 2.47 -8.07 14.06
CA ASN A 12 2.54 -8.40 12.63
C ASN A 12 1.31 -9.18 12.21
N ILE A 13 1.02 -9.20 10.90
CA ILE A 13 -0.10 -9.91 10.28
C ILE A 13 0.42 -10.74 9.11
N ASP A 14 -0.09 -11.96 8.94
CA ASP A 14 0.15 -12.74 7.73
C ASP A 14 -0.78 -12.22 6.62
N PRO A 15 -0.27 -11.90 5.42
CA PRO A 15 -1.10 -11.51 4.28
C PRO A 15 -2.23 -12.50 3.95
N LYS A 16 -2.04 -13.78 4.24
CA LYS A 16 -3.05 -14.83 4.01
C LYS A 16 -4.30 -14.70 4.89
N GLU A 17 -4.14 -14.15 6.09
CA GLU A 17 -5.26 -13.94 7.01
C GLU A 17 -6.26 -12.89 6.51
N LEU A 18 -5.85 -12.04 5.57
CA LEU A 18 -6.73 -11.01 4.99
C LEU A 18 -7.94 -11.60 4.25
N SER A 19 -7.86 -12.86 3.80
CA SER A 19 -8.95 -13.54 3.11
C SER A 19 -10.20 -13.75 3.97
N ASP A 20 -10.06 -13.71 5.27
CA ASP A 20 -11.15 -13.93 6.22
C ASP A 20 -11.77 -12.59 6.72
N GLU A 21 -11.24 -11.47 6.21
CA GLU A 21 -11.62 -10.13 6.61
C GLU A 21 -12.30 -9.34 5.49
N LYS A 22 -13.06 -8.32 5.88
CA LYS A 22 -13.62 -7.34 4.94
C LYS A 22 -12.55 -6.35 4.52
N VAL A 23 -12.06 -6.49 3.28
CA VAL A 23 -10.95 -5.68 2.77
C VAL A 23 -11.43 -4.56 1.85
N LEU A 24 -10.93 -3.37 2.11
CA LEU A 24 -11.17 -2.17 1.32
C LEU A 24 -10.02 -1.97 0.34
N LEU A 25 -10.31 -1.93 -0.96
CA LEU A 25 -9.32 -1.74 -2.02
C LEU A 25 -9.64 -0.50 -2.87
N LEU A 26 -8.62 0.00 -3.55
CA LEU A 26 -8.85 0.98 -4.62
C LEU A 26 -9.60 0.32 -5.78
N ASN A 27 -10.36 1.10 -6.53
CA ASN A 27 -11.06 0.64 -7.73
C ASN A 27 -10.10 -0.06 -8.70
N SER A 28 -10.62 -0.95 -9.52
CA SER A 28 -9.89 -1.84 -10.43
C SER A 28 -8.97 -1.13 -11.44
N GLY A 29 -9.10 0.17 -11.66
CA GLY A 29 -8.18 0.96 -12.51
C GLY A 29 -6.83 1.32 -11.89
N HIS A 30 -6.62 1.05 -10.60
CA HIS A 30 -5.39 1.38 -9.90
C HIS A 30 -4.44 0.18 -9.85
N CYS A 31 -3.21 0.35 -10.34
CA CYS A 31 -2.17 -0.70 -10.30
C CYS A 31 -1.89 -1.22 -8.87
N PHE A 32 -2.10 -0.39 -7.86
CA PHE A 32 -1.92 -0.81 -6.47
C PHE A 32 -2.91 -1.88 -6.03
N SER A 33 -4.16 -1.84 -6.50
CA SER A 33 -5.16 -2.89 -6.21
C SER A 33 -4.74 -4.24 -6.75
N LEU A 34 -4.20 -4.29 -7.97
CA LEU A 34 -3.67 -5.51 -8.56
C LEU A 34 -2.52 -6.07 -7.74
N GLN A 35 -1.59 -5.21 -7.31
CA GLN A 35 -0.45 -5.62 -6.49
C GLN A 35 -0.88 -6.18 -5.13
N VAL A 36 -1.92 -5.62 -4.50
CA VAL A 36 -2.46 -6.15 -3.25
C VAL A 36 -3.07 -7.54 -3.47
N VAL A 37 -3.85 -7.74 -4.54
CA VAL A 37 -4.44 -9.04 -4.87
C VAL A 37 -3.36 -10.07 -5.20
N GLU A 38 -2.31 -9.70 -5.93
CA GLU A 38 -1.16 -10.58 -6.22
C GLU A 38 -0.41 -11.00 -4.94
N SER A 39 -0.26 -10.06 -3.99
CA SER A 39 0.40 -10.34 -2.70
C SER A 39 -0.48 -11.13 -1.72
N CYS A 40 -1.78 -11.12 -1.93
CA CYS A 40 -2.80 -11.74 -1.09
C CYS A 40 -3.78 -12.54 -1.97
N PRO A 41 -3.35 -13.66 -2.59
CA PRO A 41 -4.11 -14.35 -3.65
C PRO A 41 -5.45 -14.91 -3.19
N ASP A 42 -5.65 -15.11 -1.90
CA ASP A 42 -6.89 -15.63 -1.34
C ASP A 42 -7.95 -14.54 -1.07
N LEU A 43 -7.60 -13.26 -1.21
CA LEU A 43 -8.48 -12.12 -0.98
C LEU A 43 -9.77 -12.16 -1.81
N SER A 44 -9.71 -12.69 -3.02
CA SER A 44 -10.86 -12.76 -3.94
C SER A 44 -11.73 -13.99 -3.74
N LYS A 45 -11.30 -14.96 -2.91
CA LYS A 45 -11.98 -16.25 -2.79
C LYS A 45 -13.05 -16.30 -1.70
N LYS A 46 -12.87 -15.56 -0.61
CA LYS A 46 -13.73 -15.63 0.58
C LYS A 46 -14.12 -14.28 1.16
N GLY A 47 -13.34 -13.23 0.93
CA GLY A 47 -13.52 -11.93 1.57
C GLY A 47 -14.51 -11.02 0.85
N GLU A 48 -15.23 -10.21 1.61
CA GLU A 48 -16.01 -9.11 1.06
C GLU A 48 -15.06 -7.96 0.69
N VAL A 49 -14.96 -7.66 -0.61
CA VAL A 49 -14.12 -6.57 -1.12
C VAL A 49 -14.99 -5.35 -1.40
N LEU A 50 -14.78 -4.27 -0.67
CA LEU A 50 -15.33 -2.96 -0.99
C LEU A 50 -14.30 -2.10 -1.71
N GLN A 51 -14.76 -1.22 -2.60
CA GLN A 51 -13.89 -0.39 -3.40
C GLN A 51 -14.05 1.10 -3.07
N GLY A 52 -12.94 1.83 -3.09
CA GLY A 52 -12.89 3.27 -2.93
C GLY A 52 -12.10 3.95 -4.06
N ASN A 53 -12.39 5.22 -4.31
CA ASN A 53 -11.80 5.98 -5.41
C ASN A 53 -10.40 6.53 -5.10
N SER A 54 -10.06 6.66 -3.83
CA SER A 54 -8.77 7.20 -3.40
C SER A 54 -8.32 6.56 -2.08
N LEU A 55 -7.02 6.64 -1.79
CA LEU A 55 -6.47 6.19 -0.51
C LEU A 55 -7.06 6.97 0.67
N GLU A 56 -7.40 8.23 0.47
CA GLU A 56 -8.05 9.06 1.49
C GLU A 56 -9.45 8.57 1.81
N THR A 57 -10.25 8.28 0.78
CA THR A 57 -11.57 7.68 0.95
C THR A 57 -11.47 6.36 1.71
N ILE A 58 -10.53 5.49 1.34
CA ILE A 58 -10.32 4.20 2.01
C ILE A 58 -9.93 4.40 3.47
N ARG A 59 -9.04 5.35 3.79
CA ARG A 59 -8.70 5.66 5.19
C ARG A 59 -9.93 6.07 6.00
N ASN A 60 -10.77 6.93 5.44
CA ASN A 60 -12.00 7.37 6.12
C ASN A 60 -12.97 6.21 6.31
N MET A 61 -13.09 5.30 5.34
CA MET A 61 -13.88 4.08 5.48
C MET A 61 -13.33 3.16 6.58
N VAL A 62 -12.01 3.00 6.67
CA VAL A 62 -11.35 2.26 7.76
C VAL A 62 -11.62 2.93 9.10
N ALA A 63 -11.46 4.26 9.20
CA ALA A 63 -11.73 5.02 10.42
C ALA A 63 -13.20 4.88 10.87
N SER A 64 -14.12 4.70 9.92
CA SER A 64 -15.54 4.46 10.14
C SER A 64 -15.88 2.98 10.41
N ASN A 65 -14.88 2.13 10.64
CA ASN A 65 -15.04 0.71 10.96
C ASN A 65 -15.72 -0.13 9.85
N LEU A 66 -15.57 0.28 8.58
CA LEU A 66 -16.16 -0.43 7.44
C LEU A 66 -15.33 -1.63 6.98
N GLY A 67 -14.11 -1.79 7.48
CA GLY A 67 -13.21 -2.89 7.16
C GLY A 67 -11.75 -2.52 7.37
N ILE A 68 -10.86 -3.34 6.83
CA ILE A 68 -9.41 -3.14 6.87
C ILE A 68 -8.87 -2.84 5.47
N THR A 69 -7.65 -2.34 5.37
CA THR A 69 -7.00 -2.11 4.07
C THR A 69 -5.51 -2.38 4.14
N VAL A 70 -4.91 -2.56 2.98
CA VAL A 70 -3.46 -2.58 2.78
C VAL A 70 -3.03 -1.23 2.22
N LEU A 71 -1.95 -0.65 2.75
CA LEU A 71 -1.38 0.60 2.29
C LEU A 71 0.13 0.44 2.04
N PRO A 72 0.71 1.13 1.06
CA PRO A 72 2.16 1.19 0.95
C PRO A 72 2.73 1.95 2.15
N LYS A 73 3.93 1.58 2.62
CA LYS A 73 4.58 2.22 3.77
C LYS A 73 4.68 3.74 3.62
N SER A 74 4.92 4.24 2.40
CA SER A 74 4.95 5.68 2.10
C SER A 74 3.63 6.41 2.38
N ALA A 75 2.51 5.70 2.40
CA ALA A 75 1.19 6.25 2.72
C ALA A 75 0.81 6.10 4.21
N THR A 76 1.73 5.67 5.06
CA THR A 76 1.51 5.50 6.50
C THR A 76 2.39 6.42 7.35
N SER A 77 3.00 7.45 6.75
CA SER A 77 3.81 8.44 7.45
C SER A 77 2.99 9.28 8.43
N ASP A 78 3.67 9.96 9.34
CA ASP A 78 3.06 10.80 10.39
C ASP A 78 2.04 11.81 9.87
N ARG A 79 2.27 12.32 8.66
CA ARG A 79 1.33 13.22 7.97
C ARG A 79 -0.09 12.64 7.82
N TYR A 80 -0.21 11.32 7.81
CA TYR A 80 -1.47 10.60 7.60
C TYR A 80 -1.94 9.86 8.85
N GLN A 81 -1.37 10.17 10.01
CA GLN A 81 -1.80 9.57 11.26
C GLN A 81 -3.24 9.95 11.58
N ASN A 82 -4.00 8.94 12.00
CA ASN A 82 -5.35 9.09 12.50
C ASN A 82 -5.50 8.19 13.73
N HIS A 83 -5.93 8.76 14.86
CA HIS A 83 -6.09 8.03 16.12
C HIS A 83 -7.13 6.89 16.04
N LEU A 84 -8.01 6.91 15.01
CA LEU A 84 -8.99 5.85 14.77
C LEU A 84 -8.42 4.68 13.95
N ILE A 85 -7.19 4.82 13.42
CA ILE A 85 -6.56 3.83 12.55
C ILE A 85 -5.30 3.28 13.21
N LYS A 86 -5.15 1.96 13.18
CA LYS A 86 -3.92 1.25 13.56
C LYS A 86 -3.22 0.69 12.33
N VAL A 87 -1.93 0.99 12.20
CA VAL A 87 -1.06 0.42 11.16
C VAL A 87 -0.24 -0.71 11.75
N ILE A 88 -0.26 -1.88 11.13
CA ILE A 88 0.50 -3.06 11.56
C ILE A 88 1.21 -3.63 10.33
N PRO A 89 2.52 -3.89 10.40
CA PRO A 89 3.28 -4.45 9.29
C PRO A 89 2.94 -5.93 9.07
N PHE A 90 3.18 -6.40 7.85
CA PHE A 90 3.14 -7.83 7.55
C PHE A 90 4.35 -8.57 8.12
N ILE A 91 4.21 -9.88 8.31
CA ILE A 91 5.34 -10.80 8.57
C ILE A 91 6.28 -10.83 7.37
N LYS A 92 7.54 -11.24 7.61
CA LYS A 92 8.50 -11.46 6.51
C LYS A 92 8.19 -12.75 5.74
N PRO A 93 8.38 -12.81 4.40
CA PRO A 93 8.83 -11.70 3.55
C PRO A 93 7.74 -10.65 3.34
N ILE A 94 8.07 -9.37 3.57
CA ILE A 94 7.12 -8.27 3.40
C ILE A 94 6.88 -8.04 1.90
N PRO A 95 5.62 -8.01 1.43
CA PRO A 95 5.32 -7.66 0.05
C PRO A 95 5.93 -6.31 -0.35
N SER A 96 6.61 -6.28 -1.48
CA SER A 96 7.26 -5.08 -2.01
C SER A 96 6.91 -4.87 -3.47
N ARG A 97 7.18 -3.68 -3.99
CA ARG A 97 7.02 -3.35 -5.40
C ARG A 97 8.21 -2.56 -5.91
N THR A 98 8.57 -2.79 -7.15
CA THR A 98 9.58 -2.00 -7.84
C THR A 98 8.93 -0.80 -8.51
N ILE A 99 9.53 0.38 -8.31
CA ILE A 99 9.18 1.61 -9.01
C ILE A 99 10.35 1.93 -9.93
N ALA A 100 10.07 2.16 -11.21
CA ALA A 100 11.10 2.42 -12.21
C ALA A 100 10.76 3.65 -13.05
N ILE A 101 11.80 4.30 -13.57
CA ILE A 101 11.66 5.35 -14.59
C ILE A 101 11.67 4.66 -15.95
N ALA A 102 10.58 4.77 -16.71
CA ALA A 102 10.47 4.26 -18.06
C ALA A 102 10.44 5.41 -19.07
N TYR A 103 11.20 5.28 -20.14
CA TYR A 103 11.26 6.27 -21.21
C TYR A 103 11.46 5.62 -22.57
N ARG A 104 11.10 6.32 -23.66
CA ARG A 104 11.30 5.83 -25.02
C ARG A 104 12.77 5.85 -25.38
N LYS A 105 13.24 4.86 -26.14
CA LYS A 105 14.62 4.81 -26.66
C LYS A 105 15.03 6.07 -27.44
N SER A 106 14.07 6.70 -28.11
CA SER A 106 14.26 7.95 -28.88
C SER A 106 14.07 9.23 -28.05
N PHE A 107 14.02 9.13 -26.72
CA PHE A 107 13.85 10.31 -25.89
C PHE A 107 15.09 11.19 -25.91
N VAL A 108 14.93 12.44 -26.39
CA VAL A 108 16.07 13.33 -26.68
C VAL A 108 16.66 14.05 -25.45
N ARG A 109 15.92 14.11 -24.35
CA ARG A 109 16.36 14.81 -23.12
C ARG A 109 16.88 13.85 -22.06
N MET A 110 17.87 13.03 -22.42
CA MET A 110 18.46 12.04 -21.50
C MET A 110 18.98 12.67 -20.21
N ASN A 111 19.57 13.86 -20.29
CA ASN A 111 20.05 14.61 -19.13
C ASN A 111 18.93 14.86 -18.10
N ALA A 112 17.70 15.10 -18.53
CA ALA A 112 16.57 15.27 -17.60
C ALA A 112 16.23 13.97 -16.86
N ILE A 113 16.35 12.82 -17.54
CA ILE A 113 16.16 11.51 -16.90
C ILE A 113 17.24 11.25 -15.86
N GLU A 114 18.49 11.56 -16.18
CA GLU A 114 19.63 11.40 -15.27
C GLU A 114 19.49 12.26 -14.03
N ILE A 115 19.12 13.54 -14.20
CA ILE A 115 18.85 14.46 -13.08
C ILE A 115 17.74 13.94 -12.18
N ILE A 116 16.63 13.44 -12.75
CA ILE A 116 15.52 12.87 -11.96
C ILE A 116 16.00 11.62 -11.22
N ALA A 117 16.73 10.73 -11.89
CA ALA A 117 17.25 9.52 -11.28
C ALA A 117 18.22 9.84 -10.12
N GLU A 118 19.07 10.84 -10.30
CA GLU A 118 19.98 11.30 -9.26
C GLU A 118 19.23 11.92 -8.08
N ALA A 119 18.26 12.78 -8.35
CA ALA A 119 17.41 13.36 -7.32
C ALA A 119 16.69 12.28 -6.49
N VAL A 120 16.18 11.23 -7.14
CA VAL A 120 15.56 10.09 -6.44
C VAL A 120 16.57 9.36 -5.56
N ARG A 121 17.81 9.13 -6.03
CA ARG A 121 18.88 8.47 -5.24
C ARG A 121 19.31 9.28 -4.02
N LEU A 122 19.14 10.60 -4.04
CA LEU A 122 19.45 11.48 -2.91
C LEU A 122 18.38 11.44 -1.82
N ILE A 123 17.19 10.91 -2.11
CA ILE A 123 16.12 10.79 -1.11
C ILE A 123 16.51 9.76 -0.06
N LYS A 124 16.75 10.22 1.16
CA LYS A 124 16.95 9.35 2.31
C LYS A 124 15.61 9.05 2.96
N THR A 125 15.13 7.84 2.82
CA THR A 125 13.91 7.36 3.45
C THR A 125 14.03 5.87 3.77
N ASP A 126 13.46 5.47 4.88
CA ASP A 126 13.36 4.08 5.30
C ASP A 126 12.18 3.32 4.63
N THR A 127 11.48 3.99 3.71
CA THR A 127 10.35 3.41 2.97
C THR A 127 10.73 2.89 1.59
N ILE A 128 11.93 3.24 1.09
CA ILE A 128 12.41 2.88 -0.26
C ILE A 128 13.80 2.26 -0.13
N GLU A 129 13.99 1.10 -0.71
CA GLU A 129 15.29 0.47 -0.93
C GLU A 129 15.71 0.73 -2.38
N MET A 130 16.94 1.22 -2.56
CA MET A 130 17.49 1.50 -3.90
C MET A 130 18.14 0.22 -4.42
N LEU A 131 17.74 -0.18 -5.63
CA LEU A 131 18.30 -1.32 -6.36
C LEU A 131 19.46 -0.88 -7.24
#